data_631d31cd23a93efd400c0437b5033a27
#
_entry.id   631d31cd23a93efd400c0437b5033a27
#
_cell.length_a   1.000
_cell.length_b   1.000
_cell.length_c   1.000
_cell.angle_alpha   90.00
_cell.angle_beta   90.00
_cell.angle_gamma   90.00
#
_symmetry.space_group_name_H-M   'P 1'
#
loop_
_entity.id
_entity.type
_entity.pdbx_description
1 polymer ?
#
loop_
_entity_poly.entity_id
_entity_poly.type
_entity_poly.pdbx_seq_one_letter_code
_entity_poly.pdbx_strand_id
1 'polypeptide(L)'
;LREAFEAAVHRQLMTDVPYGVLLSGGLDSSLVAAVAARYARHRIEDGDKTEAWWPRLHSFAIGLKGSPDLAAAQVAADYLGTVHHGFEYTFEEGLDALPEVIRHIETYDVTSIRASTPMFLLARRIKAMGVKMVLSGEGSDEIFGGYLYFHKAPNAREFHEELVRKLDGLNNYDCLRANKSMMAWGVEPRVPFLDREFMDVAMAFDAKYKMVDKASGGAQRMEKGILRAAFDGYLPDEILWRQKEQFSDGVGY
;
A
#
# COMPACT_ATOMS: atom_id res chain seq x y z
N LEU A 1 13.24 -4.74 -11.98
CA LEU A 1 12.15 -4.17 -11.20
C LEU A 1 11.99 -4.89 -9.84
N ARG A 2 11.83 -6.22 -9.86
CA ARG A 2 11.65 -7.03 -8.64
C ARG A 2 12.78 -6.84 -7.63
N GLU A 3 14.03 -7.04 -8.02
CA GLU A 3 15.20 -6.89 -7.15
C GLU A 3 15.30 -5.50 -6.53
N ALA A 4 15.01 -4.45 -7.31
CA ALA A 4 15.01 -3.08 -6.80
C ALA A 4 13.90 -2.85 -5.75
N PHE A 5 12.72 -3.45 -5.93
CA PHE A 5 11.64 -3.35 -4.95
C PHE A 5 11.91 -4.16 -3.68
N GLU A 6 12.46 -5.37 -3.82
CA GLU A 6 12.90 -6.17 -2.67
C GLU A 6 13.93 -5.41 -1.84
N ALA A 7 14.92 -4.78 -2.49
CA ALA A 7 15.91 -3.96 -1.82
C ALA A 7 15.28 -2.73 -1.13
N ALA A 8 14.29 -2.08 -1.76
CA ALA A 8 13.58 -0.95 -1.17
C ALA A 8 12.80 -1.36 0.09
N VAL A 9 12.07 -2.47 0.03
CA VAL A 9 11.37 -3.01 1.21
C VAL A 9 12.38 -3.35 2.30
N HIS A 10 13.43 -4.09 1.97
CA HIS A 10 14.45 -4.52 2.93
C HIS A 10 15.08 -3.33 3.66
N ARG A 11 15.48 -2.25 2.96
CA ARG A 11 16.03 -1.04 3.59
C ARG A 11 15.06 -0.40 4.59
N GLN A 12 13.76 -0.48 4.32
CA GLN A 12 12.73 0.14 5.17
C GLN A 12 12.28 -0.76 6.34
N LEU A 13 12.79 -1.98 6.45
CA LEU A 13 12.51 -2.85 7.60
C LEU A 13 13.42 -2.58 8.80
N MET A 14 14.46 -1.76 8.66
CA MET A 14 15.36 -1.40 9.78
C MET A 14 14.58 -0.66 10.87
N THR A 15 14.47 -1.28 12.06
CA THR A 15 13.70 -0.74 13.18
C THR A 15 14.11 -1.40 14.51
N ASP A 16 14.07 -0.63 15.58
CA ASP A 16 14.27 -1.09 16.95
C ASP A 16 12.95 -1.36 17.71
N VAL A 17 11.82 -1.32 17.02
CA VAL A 17 10.48 -1.51 17.58
C VAL A 17 9.69 -2.53 16.76
N PRO A 18 8.64 -3.17 17.35
CA PRO A 18 7.73 -4.00 16.57
C PRO A 18 7.08 -3.25 15.43
N TYR A 19 7.02 -3.89 14.26
CA TYR A 19 6.43 -3.33 13.05
C TYR A 19 5.42 -4.29 12.40
N GLY A 20 4.66 -3.78 11.44
CA GLY A 20 3.75 -4.57 10.64
C GLY A 20 3.53 -3.97 9.27
N VAL A 21 2.53 -4.47 8.56
CA VAL A 21 2.16 -4.00 7.22
C VAL A 21 0.68 -3.66 7.16
N LEU A 22 0.33 -2.61 6.41
CA LEU A 22 -1.05 -2.36 6.02
C LEU A 22 -1.41 -3.32 4.87
N LEU A 23 -2.51 -4.04 4.98
CA LEU A 23 -2.90 -5.08 4.03
C LEU A 23 -4.38 -4.94 3.68
N SER A 24 -4.68 -4.40 2.50
CA SER A 24 -6.05 -4.29 1.98
C SER A 24 -6.46 -5.45 1.06
N GLY A 25 -5.54 -6.39 0.79
CA GLY A 25 -5.76 -7.44 -0.21
C GLY A 25 -5.72 -6.93 -1.66
N GLY A 26 -5.40 -5.65 -1.88
CA GLY A 26 -5.02 -5.12 -3.19
C GLY A 26 -3.59 -5.49 -3.55
N LEU A 27 -3.24 -5.41 -4.84
CA LEU A 27 -1.92 -5.77 -5.36
C LEU A 27 -0.78 -5.13 -4.55
N ASP A 28 -0.83 -3.82 -4.37
CA ASP A 28 0.30 -3.03 -3.86
C ASP A 28 0.64 -3.38 -2.41
N SER A 29 -0.36 -3.34 -1.53
CA SER A 29 -0.22 -3.70 -0.13
C SER A 29 0.19 -5.16 0.04
N SER A 30 -0.33 -6.05 -0.80
CA SER A 30 0.01 -7.47 -0.77
C SER A 30 1.43 -7.75 -1.25
N LEU A 31 1.96 -7.01 -2.23
CA LEU A 31 3.36 -7.12 -2.66
C LEU A 31 4.32 -6.62 -1.57
N VAL A 32 4.02 -5.49 -0.92
CA VAL A 32 4.80 -5.03 0.24
C VAL A 32 4.82 -6.11 1.33
N ALA A 33 3.65 -6.68 1.65
CA ALA A 33 3.54 -7.73 2.66
C ALA A 33 4.29 -9.02 2.26
N ALA A 34 4.19 -9.42 0.98
CA ALA A 34 4.86 -10.62 0.46
C ALA A 34 6.39 -10.52 0.54
N VAL A 35 6.93 -9.35 0.21
CA VAL A 35 8.37 -9.11 0.33
C VAL A 35 8.78 -8.99 1.79
N ALA A 36 8.06 -8.21 2.60
CA ALA A 36 8.37 -8.04 4.02
C ALA A 36 8.33 -9.36 4.80
N ALA A 37 7.40 -10.27 4.47
CA ALA A 37 7.29 -11.58 5.13
C ALA A 37 8.54 -12.45 4.97
N ARG A 38 9.32 -12.25 3.91
CA ARG A 38 10.59 -12.99 3.68
C ARG A 38 11.68 -12.61 4.66
N TYR A 39 11.63 -11.37 5.17
CA TYR A 39 12.66 -10.82 6.07
C TYR A 39 12.18 -10.70 7.52
N ALA A 40 10.88 -10.83 7.79
CA ALA A 40 10.29 -10.55 9.11
C ALA A 40 10.82 -11.39 10.26
N ARG A 41 11.48 -12.51 9.97
CA ARG A 41 11.95 -13.46 10.98
C ARG A 41 13.19 -12.98 11.76
N HIS A 42 14.03 -12.17 11.12
CA HIS A 42 15.30 -11.73 11.69
C HIS A 42 15.42 -10.20 11.69
N ARG A 43 16.34 -9.70 12.51
CA ARG A 43 16.63 -8.28 12.60
C ARG A 43 17.65 -7.88 11.54
N ILE A 44 17.30 -6.90 10.73
CA ILE A 44 18.16 -6.40 9.64
C ILE A 44 19.34 -5.59 10.19
N GLU A 45 19.16 -4.91 11.32
CA GLU A 45 20.14 -4.02 11.93
C GLU A 45 21.45 -4.73 12.31
N ASP A 46 21.39 -6.03 12.59
CA ASP A 46 22.55 -6.83 12.97
C ASP A 46 23.01 -7.82 11.90
N GLY A 47 22.49 -7.65 10.67
CA GLY A 47 22.80 -8.53 9.53
C GLY A 47 22.13 -9.90 9.65
N ASP A 48 20.89 -9.92 10.06
CA ASP A 48 20.02 -11.09 10.20
C ASP A 48 20.49 -12.14 11.21
N LYS A 49 21.26 -11.73 12.21
CA LYS A 49 21.85 -12.65 13.20
C LYS A 49 20.90 -12.99 14.35
N THR A 50 20.03 -12.06 14.75
CA THR A 50 19.08 -12.26 15.83
C THR A 50 17.62 -12.28 15.35
N GLU A 51 16.75 -12.97 16.09
CA GLU A 51 15.32 -12.96 15.79
C GLU A 51 14.72 -11.57 15.98
N ALA A 52 13.74 -11.24 15.13
CA ALA A 52 12.93 -10.03 15.28
C ALA A 52 12.09 -10.08 16.56
N TRP A 53 11.66 -8.90 17.04
CA TRP A 53 10.74 -8.78 18.18
C TRP A 53 9.45 -9.59 17.98
N TRP A 54 8.93 -9.58 16.74
CA TRP A 54 7.83 -10.40 16.29
C TRP A 54 8.30 -11.20 15.06
N PRO A 55 8.71 -12.44 15.22
CA PRO A 55 9.28 -13.25 14.12
C PRO A 55 8.26 -13.66 13.06
N ARG A 56 6.98 -13.41 13.30
CA ARG A 56 5.91 -13.50 12.29
C ARG A 56 5.42 -12.10 11.97
N LEU A 57 5.34 -11.78 10.68
CA LEU A 57 4.86 -10.48 10.24
C LEU A 57 3.39 -10.28 10.66
N HIS A 58 3.09 -9.14 11.25
CA HIS A 58 1.73 -8.72 11.56
C HIS A 58 1.18 -7.88 10.43
N SER A 59 -0.05 -8.16 10.00
CA SER A 59 -0.74 -7.39 8.97
C SER A 59 -2.04 -6.81 9.50
N PHE A 60 -2.39 -5.61 9.04
CA PHE A 60 -3.50 -4.82 9.55
C PHE A 60 -4.41 -4.36 8.43
N ALA A 61 -5.72 -4.55 8.60
CA ALA A 61 -6.76 -4.07 7.72
C ALA A 61 -7.90 -3.44 8.51
N ILE A 62 -8.65 -2.54 7.89
CA ILE A 62 -9.87 -1.96 8.46
C ILE A 62 -10.91 -1.77 7.36
N GLY A 63 -12.18 -1.97 7.70
CA GLY A 63 -13.30 -1.72 6.80
C GLY A 63 -14.62 -1.69 7.54
N LEU A 64 -15.68 -1.30 6.85
CA LEU A 64 -17.04 -1.49 7.32
C LEU A 64 -17.38 -2.98 7.30
N LYS A 65 -18.41 -3.36 8.05
CA LYS A 65 -18.89 -4.75 8.07
C LYS A 65 -19.20 -5.24 6.65
N GLY A 66 -18.58 -6.35 6.25
CA GLY A 66 -18.75 -6.90 4.89
C GLY A 66 -17.88 -6.23 3.82
N SER A 67 -16.91 -5.42 4.20
CA SER A 67 -15.95 -4.80 3.29
C SER A 67 -15.25 -5.84 2.41
N PRO A 68 -15.19 -5.63 1.07
CA PRO A 68 -14.48 -6.52 0.16
C PRO A 68 -12.97 -6.55 0.43
N ASP A 69 -12.40 -5.46 0.92
CA ASP A 69 -10.98 -5.40 1.25
C ASP A 69 -10.65 -6.25 2.49
N LEU A 70 -11.51 -6.31 3.50
CA LEU A 70 -11.28 -7.20 4.65
C LEU A 70 -11.25 -8.67 4.23
N ALA A 71 -12.15 -9.08 3.33
CA ALA A 71 -12.17 -10.45 2.81
C ALA A 71 -10.90 -10.76 1.99
N ALA A 72 -10.51 -9.86 1.08
CA ALA A 72 -9.32 -10.02 0.26
C ALA A 72 -8.01 -9.96 1.08
N ALA A 73 -7.97 -9.12 2.12
CA ALA A 73 -6.85 -9.04 3.04
C ALA A 73 -6.66 -10.36 3.80
N GLN A 74 -7.76 -11.01 4.22
CA GLN A 74 -7.69 -12.32 4.88
C GLN A 74 -7.10 -13.38 3.96
N VAL A 75 -7.54 -13.45 2.68
CA VAL A 75 -6.98 -14.37 1.68
C VAL A 75 -5.48 -14.17 1.49
N ALA A 76 -5.06 -12.91 1.33
CA ALA A 76 -3.64 -12.57 1.19
C ALA A 76 -2.84 -12.93 2.46
N ALA A 77 -3.39 -12.65 3.63
CA ALA A 77 -2.77 -12.94 4.91
C ALA A 77 -2.59 -14.44 5.17
N ASP A 78 -3.59 -15.24 4.84
CA ASP A 78 -3.55 -16.70 4.96
C ASP A 78 -2.47 -17.29 4.05
N TYR A 79 -2.39 -16.82 2.80
CA TYR A 79 -1.36 -17.23 1.86
C TYR A 79 0.05 -16.88 2.35
N LEU A 80 0.23 -15.66 2.87
CA LEU A 80 1.54 -15.15 3.33
C LEU A 80 1.92 -15.65 4.73
N GLY A 81 0.99 -16.27 5.46
CA GLY A 81 1.21 -16.76 6.83
C GLY A 81 1.41 -15.64 7.86
N THR A 82 0.85 -14.45 7.63
CA THR A 82 0.93 -13.33 8.57
C THR A 82 0.01 -13.52 9.77
N VAL A 83 0.29 -12.82 10.87
CA VAL A 83 -0.67 -12.67 11.97
C VAL A 83 -1.59 -11.52 11.61
N HIS A 84 -2.76 -11.85 11.05
CA HIS A 84 -3.68 -10.86 10.51
C HIS A 84 -4.59 -10.25 11.57
N HIS A 85 -4.80 -8.94 11.49
CA HIS A 85 -5.69 -8.15 12.33
C HIS A 85 -6.65 -7.36 11.45
N GLY A 86 -7.81 -7.95 11.16
CA GLY A 86 -8.92 -7.28 10.47
C GLY A 86 -9.81 -6.58 11.49
N PHE A 87 -9.99 -5.27 11.33
CA PHE A 87 -10.85 -4.46 12.20
C PHE A 87 -12.08 -3.99 11.46
N GLU A 88 -13.21 -4.07 12.10
CA GLU A 88 -14.43 -3.41 11.63
C GLU A 88 -14.63 -2.08 12.37
N TYR A 89 -15.24 -1.12 11.69
CA TYR A 89 -15.76 0.10 12.29
C TYR A 89 -17.17 0.38 11.76
N THR A 90 -17.96 1.15 12.49
CA THR A 90 -19.30 1.52 12.07
C THR A 90 -19.29 2.86 11.33
N PHE A 91 -20.36 3.12 10.61
CA PHE A 91 -20.52 4.42 9.92
C PHE A 91 -20.55 5.57 10.94
N GLU A 92 -21.18 5.37 12.10
CA GLU A 92 -21.22 6.34 13.20
C GLU A 92 -19.83 6.61 13.76
N GLU A 93 -19.02 5.58 14.01
CA GLU A 93 -17.62 5.75 14.44
C GLU A 93 -16.80 6.55 13.41
N GLY A 94 -17.06 6.35 12.12
CA GLY A 94 -16.44 7.12 11.04
C GLY A 94 -16.85 8.59 11.08
N LEU A 95 -18.14 8.90 11.24
CA LEU A 95 -18.65 10.27 11.35
C LEU A 95 -18.13 10.98 12.60
N ASP A 96 -18.12 10.30 13.74
CA ASP A 96 -17.62 10.85 15.00
C ASP A 96 -16.13 11.19 14.94
N ALA A 97 -15.36 10.47 14.12
CA ALA A 97 -13.93 10.72 13.94
C ALA A 97 -13.63 11.93 13.04
N LEU A 98 -14.56 12.39 12.18
CA LEU A 98 -14.30 13.43 11.18
C LEU A 98 -13.67 14.72 11.73
N PRO A 99 -14.12 15.31 12.85
CA PRO A 99 -13.51 16.53 13.38
C PRO A 99 -12.03 16.35 13.72
N GLU A 100 -11.68 15.24 14.34
CA GLU A 100 -10.28 14.91 14.69
C GLU A 100 -9.46 14.57 13.44
N VAL A 101 -10.04 13.85 12.48
CA VAL A 101 -9.37 13.56 11.19
C VAL A 101 -9.01 14.86 10.49
N ILE A 102 -9.98 15.77 10.29
CA ILE A 102 -9.75 17.07 9.63
C ILE A 102 -8.69 17.87 10.36
N ARG A 103 -8.75 17.90 11.71
CA ARG A 103 -7.75 18.60 12.54
C ARG A 103 -6.33 18.07 12.30
N HIS A 104 -6.18 16.75 12.22
CA HIS A 104 -4.87 16.13 12.07
C HIS A 104 -4.32 16.20 10.64
N ILE A 105 -5.17 15.97 9.63
CA ILE A 105 -4.72 16.03 8.22
C ILE A 105 -4.57 17.45 7.69
N GLU A 106 -5.17 18.46 8.37
CA GLU A 106 -5.07 19.88 8.05
C GLU A 106 -5.50 20.24 6.62
N THR A 107 -6.51 19.55 6.10
CA THR A 107 -7.10 19.82 4.79
C THR A 107 -8.62 19.60 4.81
N TYR A 108 -9.34 20.30 3.91
CA TYR A 108 -10.77 20.12 3.66
C TYR A 108 -11.04 19.39 2.33
N ASP A 109 -10.00 18.81 1.71
CA ASP A 109 -10.20 17.98 0.52
C ASP A 109 -11.03 16.74 0.85
N VAL A 110 -12.18 16.59 0.19
CA VAL A 110 -13.16 15.53 0.46
C VAL A 110 -12.53 14.14 0.29
N THR A 111 -11.73 13.95 -0.75
CA THR A 111 -11.09 12.66 -1.04
C THR A 111 -10.09 12.29 0.05
N SER A 112 -9.28 13.27 0.48
CA SER A 112 -8.31 13.08 1.56
C SER A 112 -9.00 12.77 2.88
N ILE A 113 -10.07 13.49 3.25
CA ILE A 113 -10.83 13.23 4.48
C ILE A 113 -11.44 11.83 4.46
N ARG A 114 -12.14 11.49 3.37
CA ARG A 114 -12.82 10.20 3.21
C ARG A 114 -11.85 9.02 3.35
N ALA A 115 -10.69 9.09 2.71
CA ALA A 115 -9.69 8.03 2.78
C ALA A 115 -8.87 8.05 4.08
N SER A 116 -8.69 9.21 4.73
CA SER A 116 -7.99 9.34 6.00
C SER A 116 -8.76 8.75 7.17
N THR A 117 -10.08 8.80 7.16
CA THR A 117 -10.92 8.35 8.29
C THR A 117 -10.65 6.90 8.67
N PRO A 118 -10.74 5.90 7.77
CA PRO A 118 -10.40 4.53 8.13
C PRO A 118 -8.91 4.36 8.52
N MET A 119 -7.99 5.07 7.87
CA MET A 119 -6.57 5.01 8.24
C MET A 119 -6.31 5.54 9.66
N PHE A 120 -6.97 6.64 10.03
CA PHE A 120 -6.89 7.21 11.37
C PHE A 120 -7.42 6.25 12.44
N LEU A 121 -8.57 5.61 12.19
CA LEU A 121 -9.14 4.61 13.09
C LEU A 121 -8.25 3.37 13.20
N LEU A 122 -7.69 2.91 12.08
CA LEU A 122 -6.75 1.80 12.03
C LEU A 122 -5.48 2.11 12.85
N ALA A 123 -4.90 3.29 12.67
CA ALA A 123 -3.70 3.72 13.39
C ALA A 123 -3.91 3.68 14.92
N ARG A 124 -5.09 4.07 15.40
CA ARG A 124 -5.46 3.96 16.81
C ARG A 124 -5.41 2.52 17.30
N ARG A 125 -5.93 1.56 16.51
CA ARG A 125 -5.90 0.13 16.85
C ARG A 125 -4.47 -0.42 16.83
N ILE A 126 -3.69 -0.08 15.82
CA ILE A 126 -2.27 -0.47 15.70
C ILE A 126 -1.47 0.05 16.90
N LYS A 127 -1.64 1.31 17.26
CA LYS A 127 -1.00 1.91 18.44
C LYS A 127 -1.34 1.19 19.73
N ALA A 128 -2.60 0.81 19.91
CA ALA A 128 -3.05 0.09 21.12
C ALA A 128 -2.41 -1.29 21.25
N MET A 129 -1.94 -1.89 20.15
CA MET A 129 -1.19 -3.14 20.12
C MET A 129 0.32 -2.97 20.37
N GLY A 130 0.80 -1.73 20.57
CA GLY A 130 2.21 -1.44 20.82
C GLY A 130 3.07 -1.31 19.55
N VAL A 131 2.47 -1.37 18.37
CA VAL A 131 3.18 -1.17 17.08
C VAL A 131 3.38 0.31 16.82
N LYS A 132 4.57 0.66 16.36
CA LYS A 132 4.96 2.06 16.11
C LYS A 132 5.36 2.33 14.67
N MET A 133 5.50 1.30 13.85
CA MET A 133 5.87 1.43 12.43
C MET A 133 5.07 0.43 11.59
N VAL A 134 4.63 0.87 10.42
CA VAL A 134 3.98 0.02 9.42
C VAL A 134 4.49 0.34 8.02
N LEU A 135 4.56 -0.68 7.16
CA LEU A 135 4.78 -0.48 5.74
C LEU A 135 3.44 -0.36 5.01
N SER A 136 3.39 0.50 4.00
CA SER A 136 2.21 0.77 3.17
C SER A 136 2.52 0.62 1.69
N GLY A 137 1.51 0.30 0.89
CA GLY A 137 1.58 0.20 -0.57
C GLY A 137 1.37 1.52 -1.31
N GLU A 138 1.38 2.66 -0.63
CA GLU A 138 1.20 3.97 -1.26
C GLU A 138 2.30 4.29 -2.28
N GLY A 139 1.96 5.04 -3.32
CA GLY A 139 2.87 5.46 -4.40
C GLY A 139 2.91 4.53 -5.60
N SER A 140 2.42 3.30 -5.49
CA SER A 140 2.41 2.34 -6.60
C SER A 140 1.54 2.79 -7.77
N ASP A 141 0.37 3.37 -7.49
CA ASP A 141 -0.57 3.83 -8.52
C ASP A 141 0.02 4.96 -9.38
N GLU A 142 0.78 5.84 -8.77
CA GLU A 142 1.42 6.98 -9.41
C GLU A 142 2.63 6.57 -10.25
N ILE A 143 3.35 5.53 -9.84
CA ILE A 143 4.53 5.04 -10.57
C ILE A 143 4.13 4.17 -11.76
N PHE A 144 3.06 3.39 -11.64
CA PHE A 144 2.67 2.38 -12.62
C PHE A 144 1.34 2.67 -13.35
N GLY A 145 0.73 3.83 -13.12
CA GLY A 145 -0.54 4.18 -13.75
C GLY A 145 -1.70 3.29 -13.32
N GLY A 146 -1.83 3.06 -12.01
CA GLY A 146 -2.82 2.13 -11.46
C GLY A 146 -4.26 2.64 -11.46
N TYR A 147 -4.49 3.93 -11.65
CA TYR A 147 -5.84 4.49 -11.71
C TYR A 147 -6.49 4.23 -13.05
N LEU A 148 -7.78 3.89 -13.07
CA LEU A 148 -8.49 3.50 -14.29
C LEU A 148 -8.50 4.58 -15.38
N TYR A 149 -8.37 5.86 -15.03
CA TYR A 149 -8.31 6.92 -16.04
C TYR A 149 -7.04 6.86 -16.90
N PHE A 150 -5.94 6.26 -16.41
CA PHE A 150 -4.73 6.04 -17.20
C PHE A 150 -4.95 5.17 -18.45
N HIS A 151 -6.01 4.33 -18.44
CA HIS A 151 -6.39 3.55 -19.63
C HIS A 151 -6.79 4.43 -20.83
N LYS A 152 -7.04 5.73 -20.59
CA LYS A 152 -7.39 6.72 -21.63
C LYS A 152 -6.18 7.50 -22.14
N ALA A 153 -4.97 7.20 -21.64
CA ALA A 153 -3.76 7.88 -22.11
C ALA A 153 -3.57 7.67 -23.61
N PRO A 154 -3.42 8.73 -24.40
CA PRO A 154 -3.38 8.62 -25.86
C PRO A 154 -2.06 8.04 -26.37
N ASN A 155 -0.97 8.22 -25.63
CA ASN A 155 0.37 7.72 -25.98
C ASN A 155 1.28 7.62 -24.74
N ALA A 156 2.43 6.98 -24.91
CA ALA A 156 3.39 6.73 -23.83
C ALA A 156 3.99 8.02 -23.22
N ARG A 157 4.14 9.07 -24.03
CA ARG A 157 4.68 10.35 -23.55
C ARG A 157 3.70 11.03 -22.59
N GLU A 158 2.46 11.19 -22.98
CA GLU A 158 1.44 11.83 -22.14
C GLU A 158 1.13 10.97 -20.90
N PHE A 159 1.16 9.64 -21.03
CA PHE A 159 1.09 8.73 -19.90
C PHE A 159 2.22 9.01 -18.90
N HIS A 160 3.46 9.13 -19.36
CA HIS A 160 4.61 9.41 -18.48
C HIS A 160 4.52 10.79 -17.84
N GLU A 161 4.16 11.82 -18.60
CA GLU A 161 3.99 13.18 -18.09
C GLU A 161 2.94 13.23 -16.97
N GLU A 162 1.86 12.45 -17.10
CA GLU A 162 0.84 12.35 -16.05
C GLU A 162 1.33 11.58 -14.81
N LEU A 163 2.16 10.53 -14.96
CA LEU A 163 2.81 9.86 -13.81
C LEU A 163 3.66 10.87 -13.02
N VAL A 164 4.51 11.63 -13.71
CA VAL A 164 5.36 12.66 -13.09
C VAL A 164 4.50 13.69 -12.36
N ARG A 165 3.46 14.23 -13.01
CA ARG A 165 2.54 15.20 -12.40
C ARG A 165 1.88 14.67 -11.12
N LYS A 166 1.52 13.37 -11.10
CA LYS A 166 0.95 12.73 -9.92
C LYS A 166 1.97 12.58 -8.79
N LEU A 167 3.19 12.17 -9.12
CA LEU A 167 4.27 12.04 -8.14
C LEU A 167 4.63 13.39 -7.51
N ASP A 168 4.71 14.45 -8.30
CA ASP A 168 4.98 15.80 -7.82
C ASP A 168 3.92 16.32 -6.84
N GLY A 169 2.67 15.89 -7.01
CA GLY A 169 1.55 16.27 -6.15
C GLY A 169 1.32 15.40 -4.93
N LEU A 170 2.00 14.26 -4.79
CA LEU A 170 1.72 13.23 -3.77
C LEU A 170 1.79 13.74 -2.32
N ASN A 171 2.66 14.68 -2.06
CA ASN A 171 2.83 15.30 -0.74
C ASN A 171 1.57 16.04 -0.26
N ASN A 172 0.69 16.45 -1.15
CA ASN A 172 -0.54 17.18 -0.84
C ASN A 172 -1.77 16.25 -0.70
N TYR A 173 -1.66 14.99 -1.10
CA TYR A 173 -2.78 14.04 -1.16
C TYR A 173 -2.46 12.73 -0.44
N ASP A 174 -1.99 11.71 -1.15
CA ASP A 174 -1.87 10.35 -0.62
C ASP A 174 -0.77 10.21 0.44
N CYS A 175 0.38 10.86 0.26
CA CYS A 175 1.43 10.89 1.28
C CYS A 175 1.03 11.72 2.50
N LEU A 176 0.36 12.87 2.30
CA LEU A 176 -0.16 13.67 3.40
C LEU A 176 -1.16 12.86 4.23
N ARG A 177 -2.11 12.23 3.56
CA ARG A 177 -3.11 11.35 4.17
C ARG A 177 -2.45 10.24 4.98
N ALA A 178 -1.59 9.44 4.36
CA ALA A 178 -0.94 8.31 5.00
C ALA A 178 -0.12 8.75 6.22
N ASN A 179 0.71 9.78 6.06
CA ASN A 179 1.55 10.31 7.12
C ASN A 179 0.72 10.85 8.29
N LYS A 180 -0.14 11.83 8.04
CA LYS A 180 -0.84 12.55 9.11
C LYS A 180 -1.86 11.69 9.84
N SER A 181 -2.56 10.78 9.14
CA SER A 181 -3.49 9.85 9.79
C SER A 181 -2.79 8.90 10.76
N MET A 182 -1.63 8.35 10.35
CA MET A 182 -0.86 7.44 11.19
C MET A 182 -0.14 8.16 12.31
N MET A 183 0.50 9.30 12.01
CA MET A 183 1.24 10.09 12.99
C MET A 183 0.36 10.71 14.07
N ALA A 184 -0.95 10.91 13.82
CA ALA A 184 -1.91 11.30 14.83
C ALA A 184 -1.89 10.38 16.07
N TRP A 185 -1.51 9.11 15.86
CA TRP A 185 -1.38 8.09 16.91
C TRP A 185 0.08 7.68 17.18
N GLY A 186 1.05 8.38 16.59
CA GLY A 186 2.47 8.07 16.73
C GLY A 186 2.87 6.75 16.09
N VAL A 187 2.24 6.40 14.98
CA VAL A 187 2.61 5.27 14.11
C VAL A 187 3.30 5.82 12.87
N GLU A 188 4.52 5.39 12.59
CA GLU A 188 5.29 5.79 11.41
C GLU A 188 4.90 4.94 10.20
N PRO A 189 4.33 5.50 9.12
CA PRO A 189 4.16 4.79 7.86
C PRO A 189 5.43 4.88 7.02
N ARG A 190 5.88 3.75 6.49
CA ARG A 190 6.93 3.66 5.48
C ARG A 190 6.36 3.20 4.16
N VAL A 191 6.90 3.75 3.06
CA VAL A 191 6.33 3.62 1.72
C VAL A 191 7.38 3.13 0.71
N PRO A 192 7.64 1.82 0.64
CA PRO A 192 8.71 1.25 -0.20
C PRO A 192 8.61 1.60 -1.68
N PHE A 193 7.41 1.78 -2.23
CA PHE A 193 7.24 2.22 -3.61
C PHE A 193 7.82 3.62 -3.87
N LEU A 194 7.89 4.48 -2.85
CA LEU A 194 8.48 5.82 -2.94
C LEU A 194 9.95 5.85 -2.50
N ASP A 195 10.59 4.70 -2.31
CA ASP A 195 12.04 4.63 -2.15
C ASP A 195 12.73 5.21 -3.39
N ARG A 196 13.69 6.12 -3.17
CA ARG A 196 14.31 6.87 -4.26
C ARG A 196 14.96 5.98 -5.31
N GLU A 197 15.75 5.00 -4.88
CA GLU A 197 16.45 4.10 -5.81
C GLU A 197 15.44 3.24 -6.58
N PHE A 198 14.37 2.80 -5.92
CA PHE A 198 13.31 2.07 -6.60
C PHE A 198 12.57 2.95 -7.61
N MET A 199 12.23 4.18 -7.24
CA MET A 199 11.58 5.13 -8.17
C MET A 199 12.45 5.41 -9.39
N ASP A 200 13.75 5.62 -9.20
CA ASP A 200 14.69 5.84 -10.31
C ASP A 200 14.67 4.65 -11.29
N VAL A 201 14.71 3.42 -10.78
CA VAL A 201 14.59 2.20 -11.62
C VAL A 201 13.22 2.11 -12.28
N ALA A 202 12.15 2.30 -11.52
CA ALA A 202 10.79 2.15 -12.03
C ALA A 202 10.42 3.20 -13.07
N MET A 203 10.85 4.45 -12.88
CA MET A 203 10.58 5.54 -13.83
C MET A 203 11.49 5.51 -15.08
N ALA A 204 12.61 4.79 -15.04
CA ALA A 204 13.47 4.57 -16.20
C ALA A 204 12.88 3.57 -17.22
N PHE A 205 11.90 2.75 -16.84
CA PHE A 205 11.21 1.89 -17.82
C PHE A 205 10.44 2.73 -18.83
N ASP A 206 10.54 2.33 -20.12
CA ASP A 206 9.73 2.94 -21.15
C ASP A 206 8.23 2.84 -20.78
N ALA A 207 7.57 3.98 -20.79
CA ALA A 207 6.19 4.12 -20.34
C ALA A 207 5.21 3.20 -21.08
N LYS A 208 5.53 2.82 -22.33
CA LYS A 208 4.71 1.86 -23.11
C LYS A 208 4.52 0.52 -22.41
N TYR A 209 5.49 0.07 -21.61
CA TYR A 209 5.37 -1.19 -20.84
C TYR A 209 4.50 -1.07 -19.59
N LYS A 210 4.18 0.16 -19.16
CA LYS A 210 3.26 0.42 -18.05
C LYS A 210 1.82 0.65 -18.53
N MET A 211 1.64 1.02 -19.80
CA MET A 211 0.32 1.26 -20.39
C MET A 211 -0.47 -0.03 -20.50
N VAL A 212 -1.79 0.11 -20.42
CA VAL A 212 -2.71 -1.00 -20.66
C VAL A 212 -2.89 -1.23 -22.15
N ASP A 213 -2.62 -2.45 -22.62
CA ASP A 213 -2.89 -2.92 -23.96
C ASP A 213 -3.77 -4.17 -23.91
N LYS A 214 -5.07 -3.97 -23.99
CA LYS A 214 -6.05 -5.06 -23.94
C LYS A 214 -5.94 -6.03 -25.13
N ALA A 215 -5.35 -5.59 -26.25
CA ALA A 215 -5.19 -6.42 -27.45
C ALA A 215 -4.03 -7.42 -27.31
N SER A 216 -3.03 -7.11 -26.49
CA SER A 216 -1.84 -7.95 -26.33
C SER A 216 -2.11 -9.31 -25.67
N GLY A 217 -3.20 -9.45 -24.92
CA GLY A 217 -3.55 -10.67 -24.19
C GLY A 217 -2.57 -11.07 -23.06
N GLY A 218 -1.45 -10.36 -22.92
CA GLY A 218 -0.42 -10.59 -21.91
C GLY A 218 -0.65 -9.84 -20.60
N ALA A 219 0.42 -9.61 -19.85
CA ALA A 219 0.39 -8.87 -18.57
C ALA A 219 -0.15 -7.43 -18.71
N GLN A 220 0.01 -6.82 -19.87
CA GLN A 220 -0.49 -5.47 -20.17
C GLN A 220 -2.02 -5.39 -20.38
N ARG A 221 -2.76 -6.50 -20.28
CA ARG A 221 -4.23 -6.51 -20.39
C ARG A 221 -4.95 -5.68 -19.33
N MET A 222 -4.27 -5.35 -18.24
CA MET A 222 -4.79 -4.54 -17.15
C MET A 222 -3.68 -3.63 -16.56
N GLU A 223 -4.07 -2.72 -15.69
CA GLU A 223 -3.16 -1.78 -15.04
C GLU A 223 -2.05 -2.50 -14.26
N LYS A 224 -0.88 -1.85 -14.17
CA LYS A 224 0.31 -2.36 -13.46
C LYS A 224 0.83 -3.71 -14.01
N GLY A 225 0.59 -4.01 -15.28
CA GLY A 225 0.96 -5.30 -15.88
C GLY A 225 2.44 -5.67 -15.68
N ILE A 226 3.35 -4.71 -15.84
CA ILE A 226 4.79 -4.92 -15.61
C ILE A 226 5.09 -5.28 -14.15
N LEU A 227 4.37 -4.68 -13.18
CA LEU A 227 4.54 -4.99 -11.75
C LEU A 227 4.01 -6.40 -11.47
N ARG A 228 2.82 -6.75 -11.96
CA ARG A 228 2.23 -8.07 -11.79
C ARG A 228 3.12 -9.17 -12.36
N ALA A 229 3.63 -8.98 -13.58
CA ALA A 229 4.56 -9.92 -14.22
C ALA A 229 5.90 -10.05 -13.46
N ALA A 230 6.41 -8.96 -12.90
CA ALA A 230 7.65 -9.00 -12.12
C ALA A 230 7.51 -9.83 -10.84
N PHE A 231 6.30 -9.94 -10.28
CA PHE A 231 6.03 -10.64 -9.02
C PHE A 231 5.14 -11.89 -9.20
N ASP A 232 5.19 -12.48 -10.37
CA ASP A 232 4.57 -13.80 -10.60
C ASP A 232 5.08 -14.83 -9.58
N GLY A 233 4.16 -15.58 -8.97
CA GLY A 233 4.46 -16.54 -7.91
C GLY A 233 4.67 -15.97 -6.49
N TYR A 234 4.53 -14.64 -6.27
CA TYR A 234 4.62 -14.02 -4.93
C TYR A 234 3.28 -13.98 -4.19
N LEU A 235 2.20 -13.99 -4.93
CA LEU A 235 0.82 -13.91 -4.45
C LEU A 235 -0.05 -14.92 -5.19
N PRO A 236 -1.18 -15.35 -4.62
CA PRO A 236 -2.15 -16.13 -5.37
C PRO A 236 -2.74 -15.31 -6.52
N ASP A 237 -3.10 -15.98 -7.61
CA ASP A 237 -3.60 -15.29 -8.83
C ASP A 237 -4.80 -14.40 -8.57
N GLU A 238 -5.68 -14.77 -7.67
CA GLU A 238 -6.87 -13.99 -7.29
C GLU A 238 -6.52 -12.63 -6.65
N ILE A 239 -5.34 -12.51 -6.05
CA ILE A 239 -4.81 -11.25 -5.51
C ILE A 239 -3.89 -10.57 -6.54
N LEU A 240 -2.99 -11.33 -7.15
CA LEU A 240 -2.04 -10.79 -8.14
C LEU A 240 -2.76 -10.16 -9.33
N TRP A 241 -3.90 -10.70 -9.77
CA TRP A 241 -4.69 -10.24 -10.90
C TRP A 241 -6.02 -9.59 -10.49
N ARG A 242 -6.19 -9.26 -9.20
CA ARG A 242 -7.35 -8.51 -8.71
C ARG A 242 -7.43 -7.14 -9.39
N GLN A 243 -8.65 -6.77 -9.82
CA GLN A 243 -8.93 -5.45 -10.37
C GLN A 243 -8.69 -4.37 -9.31
N LYS A 244 -8.10 -3.26 -9.73
CA LYS A 244 -7.88 -2.10 -8.84
C LYS A 244 -9.21 -1.53 -8.34
N GLU A 245 -9.28 -1.38 -7.03
CA GLU A 245 -10.30 -0.60 -6.33
C GLU A 245 -9.64 0.56 -5.59
N GLN A 246 -10.36 1.68 -5.43
CA GLN A 246 -9.86 2.77 -4.58
C GLN A 246 -10.03 2.38 -3.12
N PHE A 247 -9.12 2.84 -2.26
CA PHE A 247 -9.17 2.50 -0.83
C PHE A 247 -10.50 2.85 -0.18
N SER A 248 -11.08 4.02 -0.52
CA SER A 248 -12.40 4.41 -0.02
C SER A 248 -13.53 3.47 -0.44
N ASP A 249 -13.45 2.87 -1.62
CA ASP A 249 -14.46 1.93 -2.12
C ASP A 249 -14.24 0.53 -1.52
N GLY A 250 -12.97 0.11 -1.40
CA GLY A 250 -12.59 -1.16 -0.80
C GLY A 250 -12.96 -1.30 0.68
N VAL A 251 -12.96 -0.21 1.45
CA VAL A 251 -13.41 -0.22 2.84
C VAL A 251 -14.94 -0.27 3.01
N GLY A 252 -15.71 -0.17 1.91
CA GLY A 252 -17.16 -0.41 1.89
C GLY A 252 -18.04 0.84 1.89
N TYR A 253 -17.55 2.01 1.44
CA TYR A 253 -18.36 3.22 1.26
C TYR A 253 -19.29 3.15 0.05
#